data_a90b460f1e1797cfd8fff77c5bc59475
#
_entry.id   a90b460f1e1797cfd8fff77c5bc59475
#
_cell.length_a   1.000
_cell.length_b   1.000
_cell.length_c   1.000
_cell.angle_alpha   90.00
_cell.angle_beta   90.00
_cell.angle_gamma   90.00
#
_symmetry.space_group_name_H-M   'P 1'
#
loop_
_entity.id
_entity.type
_entity.pdbx_description
1 polymer ?
#
loop_
_entity_poly.entity_id
_entity_poly.type
_entity_poly.pdbx_seq_one_letter_code
_entity_poly.pdbx_strand_id
1 'polypeptide(L)'
;MALGALGVVYGDIGTSPLYAMDQIFRVAPARTPEDALGGVSLVIWTLTLIVSIKYAVLVLRALNDGEGGVFALYGLLHDRRDRRVRMLLWALMLGAGLLIGDGMITPAISVLSAVEGLGVATPGFASAILPITLVLLIALFAVQFKGASGIGIVFGPIVLIWFLSIAALGCAAIAANPQILAAFNPLYGLEFLGRAPFVEALLIVGGLMLVVTGGEAMYADVGHFGALPIRLSWFAVVYPALLINYLGQGAYLMGGGPVAGDKLFYALAPVSMLMPMIVLATAATIIASQALISGAFSLVSQAIRLGLFPRLNILHTHHAHEGQVYIAVVNWGLLGGCVALVATFGSSAALAAAYGLAVSGVMVITSVAMIPIALRQWNWSSAKAATIWGPLTALNAAFLLASLLKIFDGGYVPLAVAAAAFAAMATWRWGRKATYAAYNAKATLTMDEVVALHRSSQHFLERNALIMSPRPLRSLNDRAPALIRMLTERTGVLPRNLIFVEVTHRKTPYVHGSRYQVTIFDRDQHRGGVIGVELSFGFLEEPNVERALEDLARHKEIDLPPNPHQWIVHVAQEHLLIARKTNIFKRIRFRLFLFLRQVSRPAYSYYGLGDEVQLTVEIIPVRLR
;
A
#
# COMPACT_ATOMS: atom_id res chain seq x y z
N MET A 1 -12.75 -18.65 -1.69
CA MET A 1 -12.28 -17.46 -0.94
C MET A 1 -11.18 -17.82 0.07
N ALA A 2 -11.40 -18.70 1.07
CA ALA A 2 -10.38 -19.05 2.08
C ALA A 2 -9.09 -19.62 1.48
N LEU A 3 -9.18 -20.51 0.48
CA LEU A 3 -8.02 -21.05 -0.22
C LEU A 3 -7.27 -19.97 -1.05
N GLY A 4 -7.99 -19.01 -1.64
CA GLY A 4 -7.39 -17.86 -2.32
C GLY A 4 -6.67 -16.93 -1.35
N ALA A 5 -7.29 -16.65 -0.19
CA ALA A 5 -6.67 -15.87 0.88
C ALA A 5 -5.39 -16.55 1.39
N LEU A 6 -5.38 -17.89 1.48
CA LEU A 6 -4.21 -18.65 1.90
C LEU A 6 -2.99 -18.38 0.99
N GLY A 7 -3.21 -18.36 -0.33
CA GLY A 7 -2.13 -18.15 -1.29
C GLY A 7 -1.60 -16.73 -1.35
N VAL A 8 -2.48 -15.73 -1.23
CA VAL A 8 -2.10 -14.32 -1.44
C VAL A 8 -1.73 -13.65 -0.12
N VAL A 9 -2.57 -13.78 0.91
CA VAL A 9 -2.42 -13.03 2.17
C VAL A 9 -1.29 -13.56 3.04
N TYR A 10 -1.07 -14.89 3.03
CA TYR A 10 -0.17 -15.56 3.98
C TYR A 10 1.15 -16.03 3.38
N GLY A 11 1.45 -15.63 2.15
CA GLY A 11 2.72 -15.99 1.49
C GLY A 11 3.92 -15.49 2.29
N ASP A 12 3.95 -14.23 2.64
CA ASP A 12 5.08 -13.60 3.34
C ASP A 12 5.29 -14.18 4.74
N ILE A 13 4.26 -14.20 5.57
CA ILE A 13 4.36 -14.79 6.91
C ILE A 13 4.66 -16.30 6.86
N GLY A 14 4.20 -16.99 5.82
CA GLY A 14 4.47 -18.41 5.58
C GLY A 14 5.91 -18.72 5.22
N THR A 15 6.66 -17.76 4.71
CA THR A 15 8.10 -17.94 4.37
C THR A 15 9.04 -17.52 5.48
N SER A 16 8.57 -16.86 6.54
CA SER A 16 9.36 -16.47 7.71
C SER A 16 10.09 -17.62 8.39
N PRO A 17 9.59 -18.89 8.47
CA PRO A 17 10.32 -20.03 9.02
C PRO A 17 11.67 -20.30 8.37
N LEU A 18 11.88 -19.86 7.12
CA LEU A 18 13.14 -20.08 6.39
C LEU A 18 14.32 -19.28 6.95
N TYR A 19 14.04 -18.18 7.74
CA TYR A 19 15.10 -17.27 8.18
C TYR A 19 14.91 -16.67 9.58
N ALA A 20 13.70 -16.72 10.16
CA ALA A 20 13.43 -16.01 11.41
C ALA A 20 14.14 -16.64 12.62
N MET A 21 14.08 -17.96 12.75
CA MET A 21 14.76 -18.68 13.85
C MET A 21 16.27 -18.56 13.76
N ASP A 22 16.83 -18.59 12.55
CA ASP A 22 18.27 -18.40 12.31
C ASP A 22 18.74 -17.06 12.87
N GLN A 23 17.92 -15.99 12.73
CA GLN A 23 18.28 -14.66 13.24
C GLN A 23 18.19 -14.56 14.76
N ILE A 24 17.24 -15.23 15.39
CA ILE A 24 17.09 -15.25 16.87
C ILE A 24 18.29 -15.97 17.48
N PHE A 25 18.61 -17.17 17.00
CA PHE A 25 19.70 -18.00 17.57
C PHE A 25 21.09 -17.63 17.08
N ARG A 26 21.22 -16.79 16.08
CA ARG A 26 22.49 -16.14 15.71
C ARG A 26 22.92 -15.11 16.76
N VAL A 27 21.97 -14.38 17.35
CA VAL A 27 22.24 -13.38 18.42
C VAL A 27 22.48 -14.08 19.74
N ALA A 28 21.59 -15.01 20.09
CA ALA A 28 21.66 -15.78 21.33
C ALA A 28 21.64 -17.28 21.01
N PRO A 29 22.79 -17.89 20.73
CA PRO A 29 22.88 -19.31 20.40
C PRO A 29 22.24 -20.17 21.49
N ALA A 30 21.42 -21.15 21.10
CA ALA A 30 20.84 -22.12 22.01
C ALA A 30 21.94 -23.07 22.50
N ARG A 31 22.50 -22.75 23.67
CA ARG A 31 23.55 -23.53 24.32
C ARG A 31 22.97 -24.59 25.24
N THR A 32 21.76 -24.39 25.71
CA THR A 32 21.02 -25.27 26.60
C THR A 32 19.63 -25.57 26.04
N PRO A 33 18.99 -26.67 26.45
CA PRO A 33 17.59 -26.93 26.09
C PRO A 33 16.63 -25.81 26.53
N GLU A 34 16.93 -25.13 27.65
CA GLU A 34 16.14 -24.00 28.16
C GLU A 34 16.23 -22.78 27.24
N ASP A 35 17.36 -22.56 26.58
CA ASP A 35 17.51 -21.46 25.60
C ASP A 35 16.63 -21.70 24.37
N ALA A 36 16.56 -22.94 23.90
CA ALA A 36 15.64 -23.30 22.81
C ALA A 36 14.17 -23.12 23.21
N LEU A 37 13.80 -23.55 24.43
CA LEU A 37 12.47 -23.31 25.00
C LEU A 37 12.15 -21.83 25.08
N GLY A 38 13.08 -21.03 25.56
CA GLY A 38 12.91 -19.59 25.71
C GLY A 38 12.70 -18.88 24.36
N GLY A 39 13.58 -19.17 23.38
CA GLY A 39 13.47 -18.60 22.04
C GLY A 39 12.16 -18.95 21.35
N VAL A 40 11.74 -20.23 21.40
CA VAL A 40 10.46 -20.68 20.83
C VAL A 40 9.26 -20.09 21.58
N SER A 41 9.33 -19.99 22.89
CA SER A 41 8.28 -19.34 23.70
C SER A 41 8.04 -17.90 23.25
N LEU A 42 9.11 -17.13 23.04
CA LEU A 42 9.01 -15.76 22.52
C LEU A 42 8.36 -15.72 21.13
N VAL A 43 8.71 -16.67 20.23
CA VAL A 43 8.10 -16.77 18.91
C VAL A 43 6.60 -17.04 18.99
N ILE A 44 6.17 -18.02 19.80
CA ILE A 44 4.75 -18.37 20.00
C ILE A 44 3.96 -17.15 20.47
N TRP A 45 4.43 -16.47 21.51
CA TRP A 45 3.70 -15.35 22.07
C TRP A 45 3.75 -14.10 21.19
N THR A 46 4.82 -13.89 20.45
CA THR A 46 4.90 -12.82 19.45
C THR A 46 3.89 -13.01 18.32
N LEU A 47 3.80 -14.23 17.74
CA LEU A 47 2.77 -14.56 16.74
C LEU A 47 1.35 -14.40 17.30
N THR A 48 1.14 -14.86 18.54
CA THR A 48 -0.16 -14.78 19.18
C THR A 48 -0.59 -13.34 19.39
N LEU A 49 0.26 -12.52 20.00
CA LEU A 49 -0.07 -11.13 20.35
C LEU A 49 -0.19 -10.23 19.13
N ILE A 50 0.77 -10.33 18.20
CA ILE A 50 0.83 -9.40 17.07
C ILE A 50 -0.06 -9.87 15.93
N VAL A 51 0.07 -11.11 15.45
CA VAL A 51 -0.69 -11.51 14.26
C VAL A 51 -2.10 -11.94 14.64
N SER A 52 -2.26 -12.83 15.63
CA SER A 52 -3.59 -13.34 15.98
C SER A 52 -4.43 -12.28 16.70
N ILE A 53 -3.94 -11.66 17.78
CA ILE A 53 -4.74 -10.72 18.56
C ILE A 53 -4.79 -9.35 17.88
N LYS A 54 -3.63 -8.73 17.60
CA LYS A 54 -3.60 -7.37 17.05
C LYS A 54 -4.21 -7.32 15.65
N TYR A 55 -3.70 -8.14 14.69
CA TYR A 55 -4.18 -8.05 13.30
C TYR A 55 -5.47 -8.82 13.07
N ALA A 56 -5.50 -10.14 13.29
CA ALA A 56 -6.66 -10.97 12.92
C ALA A 56 -7.92 -10.65 13.74
N VAL A 57 -7.78 -10.31 15.04
CA VAL A 57 -8.95 -10.03 15.89
C VAL A 57 -9.30 -8.54 15.92
N LEU A 58 -8.31 -7.65 16.12
CA LEU A 58 -8.56 -6.22 16.37
C LEU A 58 -8.52 -5.38 15.09
N VAL A 59 -7.40 -5.37 14.35
CA VAL A 59 -7.20 -4.47 13.21
C VAL A 59 -8.15 -4.80 12.05
N LEU A 60 -8.43 -6.08 11.78
CA LEU A 60 -9.42 -6.51 10.78
C LEU A 60 -10.86 -6.06 11.07
N ARG A 61 -11.12 -5.33 12.15
CA ARG A 61 -12.41 -4.70 12.44
C ARG A 61 -12.49 -3.25 11.95
N ALA A 62 -11.35 -2.64 11.67
CA ALA A 62 -11.25 -1.24 11.23
C ALA A 62 -11.30 -1.15 9.69
N LEU A 63 -12.47 -1.41 9.13
CA LEU A 63 -12.69 -1.38 7.69
C LEU A 63 -13.33 -0.06 7.26
N ASN A 64 -12.91 0.45 6.12
CA ASN A 64 -13.51 1.58 5.44
C ASN A 64 -14.28 1.04 4.22
N ASP A 65 -15.60 0.86 4.35
CA ASP A 65 -16.48 0.22 3.36
C ASP A 65 -15.93 -1.14 2.84
N GLY A 66 -15.50 -1.99 3.77
CA GLY A 66 -14.93 -3.30 3.46
C GLY A 66 -13.44 -3.32 3.16
N GLU A 67 -12.81 -2.18 2.89
CA GLU A 67 -11.40 -2.04 2.58
C GLU A 67 -10.53 -1.83 3.81
N GLY A 68 -9.29 -2.35 3.78
CA GLY A 68 -8.30 -2.22 4.83
C GLY A 68 -7.01 -1.53 4.37
N GLY A 69 -5.97 -1.63 5.21
CA GLY A 69 -4.65 -1.07 4.92
C GLY A 69 -4.48 0.38 5.38
N VAL A 70 -3.29 0.92 5.15
CA VAL A 70 -2.87 2.24 5.63
C VAL A 70 -3.76 3.37 5.10
N PHE A 71 -4.21 3.29 3.86
CA PHE A 71 -5.08 4.31 3.27
C PHE A 71 -6.55 4.17 3.68
N ALA A 72 -7.01 2.97 4.06
CA ALA A 72 -8.30 2.82 4.73
C ALA A 72 -8.29 3.52 6.09
N LEU A 73 -7.23 3.35 6.90
CA LEU A 73 -7.03 4.10 8.15
C LEU A 73 -6.97 5.62 7.91
N TYR A 74 -6.30 6.04 6.82
CA TYR A 74 -6.29 7.46 6.42
C TYR A 74 -7.72 7.98 6.15
N GLY A 75 -8.56 7.20 5.46
CA GLY A 75 -9.97 7.53 5.19
C GLY A 75 -10.78 7.65 6.48
N LEU A 76 -10.69 6.65 7.36
CA LEU A 76 -11.42 6.57 8.63
C LEU A 76 -11.08 7.72 9.60
N LEU A 77 -9.84 8.24 9.55
CA LEU A 77 -9.35 9.28 10.48
C LEU A 77 -9.51 10.70 9.97
N HIS A 78 -10.22 10.92 8.88
CA HIS A 78 -10.24 12.21 8.20
C HIS A 78 -11.14 13.26 8.85
N ASP A 79 -10.90 13.63 10.08
CA ASP A 79 -11.36 14.91 10.64
C ASP A 79 -10.22 15.94 10.58
N ARG A 80 -10.33 16.88 9.62
CA ARG A 80 -9.27 17.87 9.31
C ARG A 80 -9.10 18.93 10.41
N ARG A 81 -9.99 19.04 11.37
CA ARG A 81 -9.99 20.11 12.37
C ARG A 81 -9.03 19.80 13.52
N ASP A 82 -8.83 18.52 13.84
CA ASP A 82 -7.93 18.10 14.92
C ASP A 82 -6.46 18.07 14.47
N ARG A 83 -5.59 18.81 15.18
CA ARG A 83 -4.15 18.85 14.92
C ARG A 83 -3.48 17.48 15.09
N ARG A 84 -3.94 16.69 16.09
CA ARG A 84 -3.37 15.35 16.36
C ARG A 84 -3.67 14.39 15.22
N VAL A 85 -4.89 14.41 14.70
CA VAL A 85 -5.27 13.59 13.54
C VAL A 85 -4.48 14.00 12.30
N ARG A 86 -4.25 15.31 12.09
CA ARG A 86 -3.39 15.74 10.96
C ARG A 86 -1.95 15.22 11.05
N MET A 87 -1.38 15.18 12.24
CA MET A 87 -0.03 14.59 12.42
C MET A 87 -0.06 13.09 12.10
N LEU A 88 -1.09 12.38 12.53
CA LEU A 88 -1.27 10.96 12.25
C LEU A 88 -1.45 10.67 10.75
N LEU A 89 -2.14 11.56 10.01
CA LEU A 89 -2.22 11.45 8.54
C LEU A 89 -0.85 11.55 7.86
N TRP A 90 0.08 12.36 8.38
CA TRP A 90 1.45 12.40 7.90
C TRP A 90 2.21 11.10 8.25
N ALA A 91 1.99 10.57 9.45
CA ALA A 91 2.57 9.29 9.85
C ALA A 91 2.06 8.14 8.96
N LEU A 92 0.76 8.11 8.59
CA LEU A 92 0.21 7.13 7.67
C LEU A 92 0.82 7.24 6.25
N MET A 93 1.10 8.46 5.78
CA MET A 93 1.84 8.64 4.51
C MET A 93 3.26 8.10 4.61
N LEU A 94 3.94 8.28 5.75
CA LEU A 94 5.25 7.67 6.00
C LEU A 94 5.12 6.14 6.05
N GLY A 95 4.10 5.61 6.72
CA GLY A 95 3.80 4.18 6.75
C GLY A 95 3.59 3.58 5.35
N ALA A 96 2.89 4.29 4.46
CA ALA A 96 2.77 3.88 3.06
C ALA A 96 4.14 3.85 2.35
N GLY A 97 5.01 4.81 2.61
CA GLY A 97 6.39 4.81 2.10
C GLY A 97 7.22 3.64 2.63
N LEU A 98 7.07 3.29 3.92
CA LEU A 98 7.72 2.12 4.52
C LEU A 98 7.25 0.81 3.88
N LEU A 99 5.95 0.66 3.60
CA LEU A 99 5.41 -0.50 2.88
C LEU A 99 5.93 -0.62 1.44
N ILE A 100 6.16 0.51 0.75
CA ILE A 100 6.82 0.49 -0.57
C ILE A 100 8.27 0.00 -0.44
N GLY A 101 8.98 0.42 0.61
CA GLY A 101 10.32 -0.06 0.93
C GLY A 101 10.36 -1.55 1.26
N ASP A 102 9.37 -2.02 2.02
CA ASP A 102 9.16 -3.43 2.33
C ASP A 102 8.94 -4.27 1.07
N GLY A 103 8.20 -3.74 0.10
CA GLY A 103 7.99 -4.36 -1.22
C GLY A 103 9.26 -4.62 -2.03
N MET A 104 10.41 -4.04 -1.66
CA MET A 104 11.73 -4.37 -2.25
C MET A 104 12.46 -5.45 -1.45
N ILE A 105 12.36 -5.40 -0.12
CA ILE A 105 13.16 -6.28 0.76
C ILE A 105 12.56 -7.68 0.84
N THR A 106 11.25 -7.78 0.96
CA THR A 106 10.55 -9.07 1.14
C THR A 106 10.78 -10.04 -0.03
N PRO A 107 10.62 -9.65 -1.32
CA PRO A 107 10.98 -10.55 -2.42
C PRO A 107 12.46 -10.93 -2.40
N ALA A 108 13.35 -9.99 -2.09
CA ALA A 108 14.79 -10.24 -2.05
C ALA A 108 15.16 -11.28 -0.98
N ILE A 109 14.71 -11.10 0.27
CA ILE A 109 15.05 -12.03 1.37
C ILE A 109 14.37 -13.38 1.22
N SER A 110 13.10 -13.41 0.80
CA SER A 110 12.33 -14.65 0.71
C SER A 110 12.87 -15.56 -0.39
N VAL A 111 13.10 -15.04 -1.59
CA VAL A 111 13.64 -15.84 -2.70
C VAL A 111 15.08 -16.27 -2.39
N LEU A 112 15.91 -15.37 -1.86
CA LEU A 112 17.29 -15.70 -1.51
C LEU A 112 17.35 -16.79 -0.43
N SER A 113 16.53 -16.69 0.64
CA SER A 113 16.53 -17.70 1.72
C SER A 113 16.07 -19.08 1.25
N ALA A 114 15.13 -19.13 0.29
CA ALA A 114 14.72 -20.40 -0.32
C ALA A 114 15.85 -21.01 -1.17
N VAL A 115 16.52 -20.20 -1.99
CA VAL A 115 17.62 -20.66 -2.87
C VAL A 115 18.88 -21.02 -2.06
N GLU A 116 19.12 -20.40 -0.91
CA GLU A 116 20.23 -20.76 0.00
C GLU A 116 20.17 -22.22 0.47
N GLY A 117 18.98 -22.84 0.46
CA GLY A 117 18.83 -24.28 0.69
C GLY A 117 19.63 -25.14 -0.27
N LEU A 118 19.91 -24.71 -1.50
CA LEU A 118 20.76 -25.41 -2.45
C LEU A 118 22.19 -25.61 -1.91
N GLY A 119 22.72 -24.60 -1.19
CA GLY A 119 24.02 -24.71 -0.55
C GLY A 119 24.06 -25.76 0.58
N VAL A 120 22.91 -25.96 1.26
CA VAL A 120 22.77 -27.04 2.27
C VAL A 120 22.70 -28.40 1.61
N ALA A 121 21.96 -28.53 0.50
CA ALA A 121 21.80 -29.80 -0.22
C ALA A 121 23.09 -30.21 -0.95
N THR A 122 23.78 -29.26 -1.55
CA THR A 122 24.98 -29.50 -2.37
C THR A 122 25.93 -28.31 -2.25
N PRO A 123 26.99 -28.40 -1.45
CA PRO A 123 27.94 -27.30 -1.21
C PRO A 123 28.55 -26.69 -2.49
N GLY A 124 28.68 -27.48 -3.58
CA GLY A 124 29.17 -27.00 -4.87
C GLY A 124 28.30 -25.97 -5.56
N PHE A 125 27.02 -25.82 -5.17
CA PHE A 125 26.11 -24.82 -5.71
C PHE A 125 26.17 -23.48 -4.97
N ALA A 126 26.98 -23.29 -3.96
CA ALA A 126 27.07 -22.06 -3.18
C ALA A 126 27.34 -20.81 -4.06
N SER A 127 28.18 -20.94 -5.09
CA SER A 127 28.44 -19.84 -6.04
C SER A 127 27.27 -19.52 -6.97
N ALA A 128 26.34 -20.45 -7.17
CA ALA A 128 25.17 -20.28 -8.05
C ALA A 128 23.96 -19.65 -7.33
N ILE A 129 23.95 -19.56 -6.00
CA ILE A 129 22.82 -19.05 -5.20
C ILE A 129 22.44 -17.63 -5.64
N LEU A 130 23.39 -16.70 -5.68
CA LEU A 130 23.16 -15.31 -6.09
C LEU A 130 22.66 -15.19 -7.54
N PRO A 131 23.32 -15.78 -8.54
CA PRO A 131 22.83 -15.77 -9.92
C PRO A 131 21.42 -16.34 -10.07
N ILE A 132 21.12 -17.48 -9.44
CA ILE A 132 19.79 -18.12 -9.48
C ILE A 132 18.75 -17.18 -8.87
N THR A 133 19.03 -16.59 -7.71
CA THR A 133 18.13 -15.64 -7.05
C THR A 133 17.84 -14.45 -7.95
N LEU A 134 18.86 -13.85 -8.58
CA LEU A 134 18.70 -12.72 -9.49
C LEU A 134 17.83 -13.08 -10.72
N VAL A 135 18.08 -14.25 -11.32
CA VAL A 135 17.29 -14.73 -12.46
C VAL A 135 15.82 -14.93 -12.06
N LEU A 136 15.55 -15.54 -10.91
CA LEU A 136 14.20 -15.74 -10.41
C LEU A 136 13.49 -14.42 -10.15
N LEU A 137 14.16 -13.44 -9.52
CA LEU A 137 13.60 -12.11 -9.28
C LEU A 137 13.32 -11.39 -10.60
N ILE A 138 14.26 -11.35 -11.54
CA ILE A 138 14.06 -10.71 -12.84
C ILE A 138 12.89 -11.37 -13.59
N ALA A 139 12.82 -12.70 -13.61
CA ALA A 139 11.73 -13.42 -14.25
C ALA A 139 10.38 -13.11 -13.59
N LEU A 140 10.33 -13.06 -12.24
CA LEU A 140 9.13 -12.72 -11.48
C LEU A 140 8.60 -11.34 -11.85
N PHE A 141 9.45 -10.32 -11.82
CA PHE A 141 9.05 -8.95 -12.15
C PHE A 141 8.75 -8.76 -13.66
N ALA A 142 9.42 -9.49 -14.53
CA ALA A 142 9.17 -9.45 -15.97
C ALA A 142 7.80 -10.02 -16.36
N VAL A 143 7.23 -10.92 -15.57
CA VAL A 143 5.91 -11.53 -15.85
C VAL A 143 4.74 -10.74 -15.23
N GLN A 144 5.01 -9.79 -14.34
CA GLN A 144 3.97 -9.04 -13.60
C GLN A 144 2.93 -8.33 -14.51
N PHE A 145 3.34 -7.87 -15.69
CA PHE A 145 2.43 -7.17 -16.62
C PHE A 145 1.30 -8.06 -17.16
N LYS A 146 1.46 -9.40 -17.09
CA LYS A 146 0.41 -10.36 -17.51
C LYS A 146 -0.71 -10.50 -16.47
N GLY A 147 -0.54 -9.92 -15.29
CA GLY A 147 -1.48 -10.06 -14.18
C GLY A 147 -1.43 -11.42 -13.48
N ALA A 148 -1.99 -11.46 -12.27
CA ALA A 148 -2.00 -12.66 -11.44
C ALA A 148 -3.24 -13.55 -11.64
N SER A 149 -4.20 -13.16 -12.49
CA SER A 149 -5.54 -13.75 -12.55
C SER A 149 -5.58 -15.22 -12.99
N GLY A 150 -4.70 -15.64 -13.89
CA GLY A 150 -4.62 -17.05 -14.32
C GLY A 150 -3.82 -17.94 -13.37
N ILE A 151 -2.89 -17.34 -12.65
CA ILE A 151 -1.92 -18.05 -11.80
C ILE A 151 -2.45 -18.16 -10.35
N GLY A 152 -3.31 -17.22 -9.92
CA GLY A 152 -3.84 -17.15 -8.54
C GLY A 152 -4.64 -18.38 -8.10
N ILE A 153 -5.26 -19.12 -9.02
CA ILE A 153 -5.98 -20.37 -8.72
C ILE A 153 -5.01 -21.46 -8.23
N VAL A 154 -3.76 -21.45 -8.75
CA VAL A 154 -2.74 -22.43 -8.40
C VAL A 154 -2.01 -22.06 -7.09
N PHE A 155 -2.01 -20.79 -6.72
CA PHE A 155 -1.31 -20.29 -5.53
C PHE A 155 -1.84 -20.91 -4.23
N GLY A 156 -3.15 -20.95 -4.05
CA GLY A 156 -3.77 -21.51 -2.86
C GLY A 156 -3.36 -22.95 -2.57
N PRO A 157 -3.49 -23.88 -3.53
CA PRO A 157 -3.05 -25.26 -3.38
C PRO A 157 -1.54 -25.42 -3.08
N ILE A 158 -0.67 -24.68 -3.78
CA ILE A 158 0.79 -24.75 -3.54
C ILE A 158 1.12 -24.29 -2.12
N VAL A 159 0.55 -23.15 -1.69
CA VAL A 159 0.78 -22.62 -0.34
C VAL A 159 0.16 -23.50 0.74
N LEU A 160 -0.97 -24.17 0.45
CA LEU A 160 -1.53 -25.19 1.36
C LEU A 160 -0.56 -26.38 1.52
N ILE A 161 -0.03 -26.91 0.42
CA ILE A 161 0.96 -27.99 0.46
C ILE A 161 2.20 -27.52 1.24
N TRP A 162 2.62 -26.28 1.05
CA TRP A 162 3.73 -25.69 1.82
C TRP A 162 3.45 -25.71 3.32
N PHE A 163 2.29 -25.19 3.78
CA PHE A 163 1.94 -25.19 5.20
C PHE A 163 1.81 -26.58 5.79
N LEU A 164 1.24 -27.52 5.05
CA LEU A 164 1.16 -28.93 5.48
C LEU A 164 2.55 -29.58 5.58
N SER A 165 3.45 -29.28 4.63
CA SER A 165 4.82 -29.81 4.63
C SER A 165 5.64 -29.29 5.80
N ILE A 166 5.59 -27.96 6.07
CA ILE A 166 6.32 -27.40 7.22
C ILE A 166 5.76 -27.89 8.55
N ALA A 167 4.44 -28.12 8.65
CA ALA A 167 3.82 -28.72 9.82
C ALA A 167 4.24 -30.18 10.00
N ALA A 168 4.29 -30.96 8.93
CA ALA A 168 4.72 -32.37 8.99
C ALA A 168 6.18 -32.49 9.48
N LEU A 169 7.09 -31.66 8.95
CA LEU A 169 8.48 -31.59 9.44
C LEU A 169 8.54 -31.20 10.92
N GLY A 170 7.74 -30.22 11.33
CA GLY A 170 7.66 -29.81 12.73
C GLY A 170 7.15 -30.92 13.63
N CYS A 171 6.08 -31.63 13.25
CA CYS A 171 5.55 -32.78 14.01
C CYS A 171 6.60 -33.88 14.20
N ALA A 172 7.34 -34.20 13.17
CA ALA A 172 8.40 -35.24 13.24
C ALA A 172 9.48 -34.87 14.27
N ALA A 173 9.94 -33.60 14.27
CA ALA A 173 10.92 -33.11 15.23
C ALA A 173 10.37 -33.02 16.68
N ILE A 174 9.11 -32.60 16.85
CA ILE A 174 8.43 -32.57 18.16
C ILE A 174 8.30 -34.00 18.72
N ALA A 175 7.95 -34.98 17.89
CA ALA A 175 7.85 -36.38 18.32
C ALA A 175 9.17 -36.93 18.87
N ALA A 176 10.31 -36.46 18.35
CA ALA A 176 11.64 -36.82 18.86
C ALA A 176 11.94 -36.12 20.22
N ASN A 177 11.49 -34.88 20.42
CA ASN A 177 11.75 -34.10 21.62
C ASN A 177 10.49 -33.39 22.11
N PRO A 178 9.49 -34.11 22.68
CA PRO A 178 8.19 -33.52 23.03
C PRO A 178 8.25 -32.50 24.17
N GLN A 179 9.35 -32.42 24.91
CA GLN A 179 9.59 -31.44 25.96
C GLN A 179 9.51 -29.99 25.46
N ILE A 180 9.72 -29.77 24.16
CA ILE A 180 9.57 -28.44 23.52
C ILE A 180 8.16 -27.85 23.71
N LEU A 181 7.14 -28.66 23.91
CA LEU A 181 5.78 -28.21 24.18
C LEU A 181 5.67 -27.34 25.45
N ALA A 182 6.62 -27.44 26.37
CA ALA A 182 6.71 -26.53 27.52
C ALA A 182 6.90 -25.07 27.11
N ALA A 183 7.36 -24.78 25.88
CA ALA A 183 7.51 -23.43 25.35
C ALA A 183 6.19 -22.64 25.21
N PHE A 184 5.03 -23.30 25.34
CA PHE A 184 3.76 -22.57 25.50
C PHE A 184 3.68 -21.73 26.77
N ASN A 185 4.48 -22.07 27.80
CA ASN A 185 4.58 -21.24 29.00
C ASN A 185 5.44 -19.98 28.69
N PRO A 186 4.86 -18.75 28.79
CA PRO A 186 5.57 -17.51 28.50
C PRO A 186 6.74 -17.21 29.43
N LEU A 187 6.81 -17.86 30.60
CA LEU A 187 7.88 -17.64 31.56
C LEU A 187 9.25 -18.03 30.98
N TYR A 188 9.34 -19.10 30.18
CA TYR A 188 10.60 -19.47 29.52
C TYR A 188 11.13 -18.37 28.60
N GLY A 189 10.22 -17.70 27.86
CA GLY A 189 10.59 -16.57 27.02
C GLY A 189 11.06 -15.34 27.83
N LEU A 190 10.37 -15.05 28.93
CA LEU A 190 10.74 -13.94 29.81
C LEU A 190 12.08 -14.21 30.52
N GLU A 191 12.32 -15.44 30.96
CA GLU A 191 13.58 -15.84 31.56
C GLU A 191 14.73 -15.76 30.56
N PHE A 192 14.51 -16.21 29.32
CA PHE A 192 15.50 -16.13 28.25
C PHE A 192 15.91 -14.69 27.97
N LEU A 193 14.94 -13.77 27.86
CA LEU A 193 15.23 -12.34 27.72
C LEU A 193 15.88 -11.74 28.96
N GLY A 194 15.46 -12.17 30.16
CA GLY A 194 15.97 -11.66 31.42
C GLY A 194 17.42 -12.06 31.73
N ARG A 195 17.90 -13.18 31.15
CA ARG A 195 19.30 -13.63 31.27
C ARG A 195 20.24 -12.87 30.33
N ALA A 196 19.72 -12.36 29.21
CA ALA A 196 20.52 -11.67 28.21
C ALA A 196 20.84 -10.22 28.67
N PRO A 197 22.04 -9.70 28.38
CA PRO A 197 22.34 -8.28 28.50
C PRO A 197 21.35 -7.44 27.71
N PHE A 198 21.07 -6.21 28.16
CA PHE A 198 20.02 -5.36 27.59
C PHE A 198 20.10 -5.22 26.06
N VAL A 199 21.31 -5.01 25.51
CA VAL A 199 21.51 -4.86 24.05
C VAL A 199 21.22 -6.18 23.33
N GLU A 200 21.65 -7.30 23.89
CA GLU A 200 21.42 -8.64 23.34
C GLU A 200 19.93 -8.99 23.38
N ALA A 201 19.25 -8.73 24.50
CA ALA A 201 17.81 -8.88 24.63
C ALA A 201 17.07 -8.06 23.55
N LEU A 202 17.50 -6.81 23.30
CA LEU A 202 16.93 -5.97 22.28
C LEU A 202 17.19 -6.51 20.87
N LEU A 203 18.36 -7.08 20.61
CA LEU A 203 18.67 -7.74 19.32
C LEU A 203 17.84 -9.02 19.10
N ILE A 204 17.57 -9.80 20.17
CA ILE A 204 16.65 -10.94 20.15
C ILE A 204 15.24 -10.48 19.76
N VAL A 205 14.76 -9.42 20.41
CA VAL A 205 13.46 -8.78 20.06
C VAL A 205 13.43 -8.34 18.60
N GLY A 206 14.54 -7.83 18.07
CA GLY A 206 14.68 -7.49 16.65
C GLY A 206 14.60 -8.72 15.72
N GLY A 207 15.09 -9.89 16.16
CA GLY A 207 14.93 -11.17 15.46
C GLY A 207 13.48 -11.67 15.46
N LEU A 208 12.80 -11.52 16.61
CA LEU A 208 11.38 -11.90 16.75
C LEU A 208 10.46 -11.12 15.81
N MET A 209 10.83 -9.90 15.43
CA MET A 209 10.07 -9.10 14.48
C MET A 209 9.89 -9.83 13.13
N LEU A 210 10.88 -10.62 12.70
CA LEU A 210 10.81 -11.37 11.44
C LEU A 210 9.71 -12.44 11.42
N VAL A 211 9.33 -12.96 12.58
CA VAL A 211 8.26 -13.95 12.72
C VAL A 211 6.88 -13.38 12.40
N VAL A 212 6.69 -12.08 12.55
CA VAL A 212 5.39 -11.40 12.41
C VAL A 212 5.29 -10.54 11.15
N THR A 213 6.30 -10.59 10.27
CA THR A 213 6.25 -9.97 8.95
C THR A 213 5.08 -10.52 8.14
N GLY A 214 4.47 -9.67 7.30
CA GLY A 214 3.26 -10.05 6.55
C GLY A 214 1.95 -9.91 7.33
N GLY A 215 1.99 -9.55 8.63
CA GLY A 215 0.78 -9.23 9.39
C GLY A 215 0.00 -8.04 8.80
N GLU A 216 0.69 -7.05 8.23
CA GLU A 216 0.11 -5.91 7.54
C GLU A 216 -0.64 -6.32 6.26
N ALA A 217 -0.13 -7.32 5.53
CA ALA A 217 -0.75 -7.83 4.32
C ALA A 217 -2.15 -8.38 4.61
N MET A 218 -2.34 -9.06 5.76
CA MET A 218 -3.65 -9.53 6.21
C MET A 218 -4.69 -8.40 6.26
N TYR A 219 -4.28 -7.20 6.69
CA TYR A 219 -5.16 -6.05 6.75
C TYR A 219 -5.28 -5.33 5.40
N ALA A 220 -4.24 -5.30 4.60
CA ALA A 220 -4.27 -4.68 3.28
C ALA A 220 -5.19 -5.43 2.30
N ASP A 221 -5.17 -6.76 2.34
CA ASP A 221 -5.91 -7.61 1.39
C ASP A 221 -7.35 -7.95 1.82
N VAL A 222 -7.81 -7.38 2.94
CA VAL A 222 -9.16 -7.68 3.45
C VAL A 222 -10.28 -7.31 2.47
N GLY A 223 -10.07 -6.28 1.65
CA GLY A 223 -11.02 -5.87 0.62
C GLY A 223 -11.23 -6.93 -0.47
N HIS A 224 -10.20 -7.72 -0.78
CA HIS A 224 -10.27 -8.74 -1.81
C HIS A 224 -10.91 -10.05 -1.33
N PHE A 225 -10.69 -10.44 -0.09
CA PHE A 225 -11.10 -11.75 0.43
C PHE A 225 -12.17 -11.68 1.53
N GLY A 226 -12.32 -10.54 2.18
CA GLY A 226 -13.14 -10.35 3.35
C GLY A 226 -12.47 -10.82 4.65
N ALA A 227 -12.93 -10.28 5.78
CA ALA A 227 -12.31 -10.56 7.09
C ALA A 227 -12.54 -12.01 7.57
N LEU A 228 -13.68 -12.62 7.24
CA LEU A 228 -14.01 -13.98 7.70
C LEU A 228 -13.14 -15.06 7.02
N PRO A 229 -12.99 -15.11 5.68
CA PRO A 229 -12.08 -16.04 5.02
C PRO A 229 -10.63 -15.91 5.50
N ILE A 230 -10.16 -14.68 5.70
CA ILE A 230 -8.82 -14.40 6.23
C ILE A 230 -8.67 -14.99 7.64
N ARG A 231 -9.58 -14.71 8.57
CA ARG A 231 -9.54 -15.26 9.92
C ARG A 231 -9.58 -16.78 9.93
N LEU A 232 -10.46 -17.36 9.10
CA LEU A 232 -10.61 -18.81 9.01
C LEU A 232 -9.32 -19.48 8.55
N SER A 233 -8.71 -18.97 7.46
CA SER A 233 -7.43 -19.51 6.95
C SER A 233 -6.31 -19.34 7.98
N TRP A 234 -6.29 -18.21 8.71
CA TRP A 234 -5.30 -17.97 9.76
C TRP A 234 -5.40 -19.00 10.88
N PHE A 235 -6.56 -19.09 11.53
CA PHE A 235 -6.69 -19.94 12.71
C PHE A 235 -6.79 -21.43 12.40
N ALA A 236 -7.28 -21.83 11.22
CA ALA A 236 -7.43 -23.24 10.88
C ALA A 236 -6.18 -23.86 10.25
N VAL A 237 -5.36 -23.09 9.53
CA VAL A 237 -4.23 -23.63 8.75
C VAL A 237 -2.92 -22.93 9.10
N VAL A 238 -2.82 -21.61 8.89
CA VAL A 238 -1.55 -20.89 8.88
C VAL A 238 -0.92 -20.84 10.27
N TYR A 239 -1.66 -20.37 11.25
CA TYR A 239 -1.18 -20.25 12.63
C TYR A 239 -0.78 -21.58 13.25
N PRO A 240 -1.59 -22.67 13.19
CA PRO A 240 -1.16 -23.98 13.65
C PRO A 240 0.07 -24.51 12.94
N ALA A 241 0.13 -24.38 11.61
CA ALA A 241 1.27 -24.87 10.84
C ALA A 241 2.58 -24.14 11.21
N LEU A 242 2.52 -22.81 11.37
CA LEU A 242 3.67 -22.02 11.82
C LEU A 242 4.09 -22.38 13.24
N LEU A 243 3.15 -22.52 14.18
CA LEU A 243 3.47 -22.92 15.56
C LEU A 243 4.14 -24.28 15.59
N ILE A 244 3.61 -25.27 14.89
CA ILE A 244 4.17 -26.61 14.82
C ILE A 244 5.57 -26.58 14.21
N ASN A 245 5.78 -25.78 13.17
CA ASN A 245 7.08 -25.66 12.54
C ASN A 245 8.12 -25.02 13.48
N TYR A 246 7.78 -23.90 14.14
CA TYR A 246 8.69 -23.23 15.08
C TYR A 246 9.00 -24.09 16.31
N LEU A 247 7.99 -24.80 16.84
CA LEU A 247 8.19 -25.81 17.88
C LEU A 247 9.14 -26.93 17.38
N GLY A 248 8.97 -27.38 16.14
CA GLY A 248 9.83 -28.39 15.52
C GLY A 248 11.28 -27.92 15.39
N GLN A 249 11.49 -26.68 14.95
CA GLN A 249 12.85 -26.09 14.90
C GLN A 249 13.49 -26.03 16.30
N GLY A 250 12.73 -25.63 17.32
CA GLY A 250 13.19 -25.66 18.70
C GLY A 250 13.48 -27.07 19.22
N ALA A 251 12.61 -28.03 18.92
CA ALA A 251 12.82 -29.44 19.28
C ALA A 251 14.09 -30.02 18.67
N TYR A 252 14.39 -29.66 17.43
CA TYR A 252 15.63 -30.06 16.76
C TYR A 252 16.88 -29.49 17.45
N LEU A 253 16.85 -28.20 17.84
CA LEU A 253 17.93 -27.56 18.60
C LEU A 253 18.12 -28.19 19.98
N MET A 254 17.02 -28.51 20.68
CA MET A 254 17.06 -29.20 21.98
C MET A 254 17.74 -30.58 21.88
N GLY A 255 17.56 -31.27 20.75
CA GLY A 255 18.20 -32.54 20.48
C GLY A 255 19.69 -32.44 20.11
N GLY A 256 20.26 -31.23 20.08
CA GLY A 256 21.67 -31.03 19.70
C GLY A 256 21.96 -31.35 18.22
N GLY A 257 20.94 -31.26 17.37
CA GLY A 257 21.08 -31.54 15.94
C GLY A 257 22.02 -30.54 15.25
N PRO A 258 22.89 -30.99 14.34
CA PRO A 258 23.83 -30.13 13.62
C PRO A 258 23.11 -29.21 12.65
N VAL A 259 23.42 -27.90 12.68
CA VAL A 259 22.85 -26.91 11.75
C VAL A 259 23.86 -26.61 10.64
N ALA A 260 23.62 -27.17 9.46
CA ALA A 260 24.49 -26.96 8.30
C ALA A 260 24.25 -25.55 7.69
N GLY A 261 25.32 -24.78 7.53
CA GLY A 261 25.27 -23.46 6.90
C GLY A 261 24.37 -22.42 7.61
N ASP A 262 24.20 -22.57 8.93
CA ASP A 262 23.29 -21.70 9.75
C ASP A 262 21.84 -21.70 9.25
N LYS A 263 21.35 -22.79 8.63
CA LYS A 263 20.00 -22.91 8.08
C LYS A 263 19.18 -23.97 8.84
N LEU A 264 18.62 -23.54 9.97
CA LEU A 264 17.87 -24.40 10.88
C LEU A 264 16.64 -25.04 10.22
N PHE A 265 15.91 -24.29 9.39
CA PHE A 265 14.74 -24.82 8.71
C PHE A 265 15.06 -26.04 7.85
N TYR A 266 16.12 -25.98 7.04
CA TYR A 266 16.52 -27.08 6.17
C TYR A 266 17.12 -28.25 6.93
N ALA A 267 17.66 -28.03 8.13
CA ALA A 267 18.16 -29.09 9.00
C ALA A 267 17.04 -30.02 9.52
N LEU A 268 15.77 -29.57 9.53
CA LEU A 268 14.64 -30.44 9.89
C LEU A 268 14.31 -31.44 8.80
N ALA A 269 14.65 -31.16 7.54
CA ALA A 269 14.26 -32.00 6.43
C ALA A 269 15.19 -33.23 6.32
N PRO A 270 14.63 -34.46 6.21
CA PRO A 270 15.43 -35.62 5.85
C PRO A 270 16.16 -35.38 4.51
N VAL A 271 17.36 -35.99 4.35
CA VAL A 271 18.19 -35.79 3.15
C VAL A 271 17.41 -36.07 1.86
N SER A 272 16.55 -37.10 1.86
CA SER A 272 15.71 -37.48 0.71
C SER A 272 14.65 -36.44 0.36
N MET A 273 14.21 -35.64 1.34
CA MET A 273 13.17 -34.62 1.17
C MET A 273 13.73 -33.19 0.99
N LEU A 274 15.05 -33.02 1.11
CA LEU A 274 15.67 -31.70 1.10
C LEU A 274 15.45 -30.97 -0.23
N MET A 275 15.71 -31.64 -1.38
CA MET A 275 15.47 -31.05 -2.70
C MET A 275 13.99 -30.74 -2.98
N PRO A 276 13.03 -31.67 -2.75
CA PRO A 276 11.60 -31.32 -2.82
C PRO A 276 11.21 -30.12 -1.96
N MET A 277 11.76 -30.01 -0.75
CA MET A 277 11.48 -28.87 0.14
C MET A 277 12.05 -27.55 -0.37
N ILE A 278 13.25 -27.56 -0.98
CA ILE A 278 13.85 -26.37 -1.60
C ILE A 278 12.98 -25.89 -2.78
N VAL A 279 12.54 -26.81 -3.64
CA VAL A 279 11.66 -26.47 -4.77
C VAL A 279 10.33 -25.89 -4.28
N LEU A 280 9.73 -26.52 -3.27
CA LEU A 280 8.47 -26.07 -2.70
C LEU A 280 8.60 -24.71 -1.98
N ALA A 281 9.69 -24.50 -1.23
CA ALA A 281 10.03 -23.24 -0.59
C ALA A 281 10.22 -22.13 -1.64
N THR A 282 10.94 -22.43 -2.74
CA THR A 282 11.14 -21.48 -3.83
C THR A 282 9.80 -21.12 -4.50
N ALA A 283 8.94 -22.10 -4.76
CA ALA A 283 7.59 -21.82 -5.28
C ALA A 283 6.76 -20.97 -4.32
N ALA A 284 6.77 -21.28 -3.03
CA ALA A 284 6.06 -20.51 -2.00
C ALA A 284 6.59 -19.07 -1.90
N THR A 285 7.91 -18.85 -1.96
CA THR A 285 8.52 -17.51 -1.90
C THR A 285 8.26 -16.68 -3.16
N ILE A 286 8.18 -17.30 -4.35
CA ILE A 286 7.76 -16.65 -5.59
C ILE A 286 6.31 -16.17 -5.47
N ILE A 287 5.41 -17.01 -4.94
CA ILE A 287 4.00 -16.66 -4.72
C ILE A 287 3.88 -15.51 -3.72
N ALA A 288 4.59 -15.59 -2.59
CA ALA A 288 4.65 -14.55 -1.57
C ALA A 288 5.12 -13.21 -2.17
N SER A 289 6.18 -13.24 -2.94
CA SER A 289 6.74 -12.06 -3.60
C SER A 289 5.77 -11.44 -4.59
N GLN A 290 5.06 -12.27 -5.38
CA GLN A 290 4.05 -11.79 -6.33
C GLN A 290 2.89 -11.09 -5.63
N ALA A 291 2.39 -11.65 -4.54
CA ALA A 291 1.31 -11.05 -3.76
C ALA A 291 1.72 -9.67 -3.22
N LEU A 292 2.93 -9.56 -2.67
CA LEU A 292 3.45 -8.31 -2.11
C LEU A 292 3.69 -7.23 -3.17
N ILE A 293 4.20 -7.60 -4.35
CA ILE A 293 4.37 -6.69 -5.49
C ILE A 293 3.02 -6.14 -5.93
N SER A 294 2.01 -7.00 -6.05
CA SER A 294 0.64 -6.60 -6.38
C SER A 294 0.04 -5.69 -5.30
N GLY A 295 0.30 -5.97 -4.03
CA GLY A 295 -0.06 -5.12 -2.90
C GLY A 295 0.57 -3.72 -2.97
N ALA A 296 1.84 -3.63 -3.39
CA ALA A 296 2.51 -2.35 -3.61
C ALA A 296 1.87 -1.54 -4.75
N PHE A 297 1.45 -2.19 -5.85
CA PHE A 297 0.70 -1.50 -6.92
C PHE A 297 -0.65 -0.98 -6.42
N SER A 298 -1.39 -1.78 -5.66
CA SER A 298 -2.67 -1.38 -5.06
C SER A 298 -2.49 -0.20 -4.12
N LEU A 299 -1.46 -0.21 -3.28
CA LEU A 299 -1.13 0.88 -2.37
C LEU A 299 -0.83 2.18 -3.12
N VAL A 300 0.00 2.13 -4.18
CA VAL A 300 0.32 3.30 -5.00
C VAL A 300 -0.91 3.79 -5.77
N SER A 301 -1.75 2.90 -6.29
CA SER A 301 -3.01 3.24 -6.95
C SER A 301 -3.96 3.98 -6.00
N GLN A 302 -4.14 3.50 -4.77
CA GLN A 302 -4.92 4.19 -3.73
C GLN A 302 -4.35 5.58 -3.41
N ALA A 303 -3.01 5.70 -3.30
CA ALA A 303 -2.35 7.00 -3.09
C ALA A 303 -2.62 7.99 -4.23
N ILE A 304 -2.60 7.53 -5.48
CA ILE A 304 -2.91 8.35 -6.68
C ILE A 304 -4.34 8.84 -6.61
N ARG A 305 -5.29 7.95 -6.37
CA ARG A 305 -6.74 8.27 -6.31
C ARG A 305 -7.09 9.20 -5.14
N LEU A 306 -6.42 9.04 -4.00
CA LEU A 306 -6.52 9.98 -2.88
C LEU A 306 -5.82 11.34 -3.13
N GLY A 307 -5.17 11.50 -4.30
CA GLY A 307 -4.45 12.71 -4.67
C GLY A 307 -3.16 12.94 -3.87
N LEU A 308 -2.64 11.90 -3.25
CA LEU A 308 -1.40 11.92 -2.46
C LEU A 308 -0.17 11.63 -3.32
N PHE A 309 -0.33 11.01 -4.48
CA PHE A 309 0.76 10.63 -5.38
C PHE A 309 0.49 11.14 -6.81
N PRO A 310 1.53 11.31 -7.68
CA PRO A 310 1.36 11.64 -9.10
C PRO A 310 0.47 10.63 -9.82
N ARG A 311 -0.29 11.06 -10.82
CA ARG A 311 -1.15 10.21 -11.64
C ARG A 311 -0.31 9.37 -12.60
N LEU A 312 0.24 8.26 -12.12
CA LEU A 312 0.98 7.31 -12.96
C LEU A 312 0.06 6.56 -13.91
N ASN A 313 0.65 5.95 -14.93
CA ASN A 313 -0.07 5.07 -15.83
C ASN A 313 -0.41 3.76 -15.10
N ILE A 314 -1.70 3.51 -14.90
CA ILE A 314 -2.22 2.29 -14.28
C ILE A 314 -2.79 1.44 -15.42
N LEU A 315 -2.30 0.22 -15.56
CA LEU A 315 -2.82 -0.77 -16.50
C LEU A 315 -3.66 -1.77 -15.70
N HIS A 316 -4.92 -1.94 -16.08
CA HIS A 316 -5.79 -2.98 -15.51
C HIS A 316 -5.49 -4.28 -16.25
N THR A 317 -5.06 -5.30 -15.51
CA THR A 317 -4.66 -6.59 -16.10
C THR A 317 -5.82 -7.56 -16.27
N HIS A 318 -7.00 -7.23 -15.73
CA HIS A 318 -8.21 -8.05 -15.86
C HIS A 318 -9.48 -7.22 -15.93
N HIS A 319 -10.34 -7.50 -16.93
CA HIS A 319 -11.60 -6.76 -17.13
C HIS A 319 -12.69 -7.04 -16.07
N ALA A 320 -12.63 -8.18 -15.38
CA ALA A 320 -13.64 -8.59 -14.39
C ALA A 320 -13.26 -8.30 -12.92
N HIS A 321 -12.00 -7.93 -12.65
CA HIS A 321 -11.50 -7.66 -11.29
C HIS A 321 -10.76 -6.32 -11.29
N GLU A 322 -11.47 -5.25 -10.99
CA GLU A 322 -10.94 -3.86 -10.97
C GLU A 322 -9.75 -3.66 -10.00
N GLY A 323 -9.53 -4.58 -9.07
CA GLY A 323 -8.43 -4.52 -8.09
C GLY A 323 -7.05 -4.95 -8.60
N GLN A 324 -6.97 -5.61 -9.77
CA GLN A 324 -5.69 -6.07 -10.30
C GLN A 324 -5.05 -5.01 -11.22
N VAL A 325 -4.17 -4.22 -10.66
CA VAL A 325 -3.49 -3.12 -11.34
C VAL A 325 -2.01 -3.41 -11.51
N TYR A 326 -1.43 -2.93 -12.61
CA TYR A 326 0.00 -2.94 -12.89
C TYR A 326 0.50 -1.51 -13.12
N ILE A 327 1.59 -1.14 -12.46
CA ILE A 327 2.22 0.18 -12.58
C ILE A 327 3.70 -0.01 -12.94
N ALA A 328 4.03 0.18 -14.22
CA ALA A 328 5.35 -0.13 -14.75
C ALA A 328 6.50 0.56 -14.00
N VAL A 329 6.36 1.85 -13.68
CA VAL A 329 7.40 2.62 -12.95
C VAL A 329 7.67 2.03 -11.57
N VAL A 330 6.62 1.59 -10.87
CA VAL A 330 6.74 0.94 -9.56
C VAL A 330 7.37 -0.43 -9.70
N ASN A 331 6.92 -1.23 -10.66
CA ASN A 331 7.44 -2.57 -10.93
C ASN A 331 8.97 -2.56 -11.15
N TRP A 332 9.42 -1.74 -12.10
CA TRP A 332 10.85 -1.67 -12.43
C TRP A 332 11.68 -1.00 -11.32
N GLY A 333 11.08 -0.06 -10.57
CA GLY A 333 11.69 0.53 -9.39
C GLY A 333 11.90 -0.49 -8.26
N LEU A 334 10.89 -1.32 -7.99
CA LEU A 334 10.97 -2.41 -7.02
C LEU A 334 12.01 -3.46 -7.44
N LEU A 335 12.03 -3.88 -8.72
CA LEU A 335 13.05 -4.79 -9.24
C LEU A 335 14.45 -4.23 -9.05
N GLY A 336 14.68 -2.96 -9.45
CA GLY A 336 15.98 -2.31 -9.28
C GLY A 336 16.43 -2.31 -7.82
N GLY A 337 15.50 -2.05 -6.89
CA GLY A 337 15.75 -2.15 -5.45
C GLY A 337 16.07 -3.57 -5.00
N CYS A 338 15.29 -4.58 -5.42
CA CYS A 338 15.54 -5.99 -5.10
C CYS A 338 16.93 -6.46 -5.58
N VAL A 339 17.26 -6.16 -6.85
CA VAL A 339 18.55 -6.53 -7.44
C VAL A 339 19.71 -5.86 -6.70
N ALA A 340 19.59 -4.54 -6.41
CA ALA A 340 20.61 -3.84 -5.64
C ALA A 340 20.80 -4.42 -4.24
N LEU A 341 19.69 -4.76 -3.55
CA LEU A 341 19.74 -5.38 -2.22
C LEU A 341 20.42 -6.75 -2.25
N VAL A 342 20.02 -7.63 -3.16
CA VAL A 342 20.60 -8.98 -3.28
C VAL A 342 22.09 -8.90 -3.65
N ALA A 343 22.45 -8.03 -4.59
CA ALA A 343 23.84 -7.86 -5.00
C ALA A 343 24.73 -7.26 -3.90
N THR A 344 24.17 -6.35 -3.07
CA THR A 344 24.94 -5.66 -2.02
C THR A 344 25.09 -6.52 -0.77
N PHE A 345 24.01 -7.19 -0.33
CA PHE A 345 24.01 -7.93 0.93
C PHE A 345 24.44 -9.40 0.79
N GLY A 346 24.21 -10.02 -0.35
CA GLY A 346 24.71 -11.35 -0.70
C GLY A 346 24.13 -12.53 0.11
N SER A 347 23.40 -12.28 1.20
CA SER A 347 22.78 -13.33 2.04
C SER A 347 21.47 -12.89 2.66
N SER A 348 20.55 -13.84 2.87
CA SER A 348 19.27 -13.58 3.54
C SER A 348 19.47 -13.11 4.98
N ALA A 349 20.53 -13.55 5.63
CA ALA A 349 20.89 -13.13 6.98
C ALA A 349 21.25 -11.64 7.08
N ALA A 350 22.01 -11.13 6.10
CA ALA A 350 22.32 -9.69 6.02
C ALA A 350 21.07 -8.86 5.67
N LEU A 351 20.22 -9.34 4.74
CA LEU A 351 18.94 -8.69 4.41
C LEU A 351 17.97 -8.66 5.58
N ALA A 352 17.97 -9.67 6.46
CA ALA A 352 17.13 -9.72 7.64
C ALA A 352 17.42 -8.56 8.62
N ALA A 353 18.65 -8.07 8.66
CA ALA A 353 19.01 -6.89 9.46
C ALA A 353 18.34 -5.61 8.93
N ALA A 354 18.22 -5.48 7.60
CA ALA A 354 17.58 -4.35 6.94
C ALA A 354 16.04 -4.39 7.03
N TYR A 355 15.46 -5.58 7.10
CA TYR A 355 14.03 -5.82 6.95
C TYR A 355 13.19 -5.28 8.11
N GLY A 356 13.61 -5.49 9.33
CA GLY A 356 12.82 -5.21 10.55
C GLY A 356 12.33 -3.77 10.68
N LEU A 357 13.07 -2.80 10.15
CA LEU A 357 12.78 -1.39 10.37
C LEU A 357 11.52 -0.89 9.62
N ALA A 358 11.33 -1.34 8.39
CA ALA A 358 10.17 -0.93 7.61
C ALA A 358 8.87 -1.42 8.26
N VAL A 359 8.81 -2.71 8.54
CA VAL A 359 7.60 -3.36 9.07
C VAL A 359 7.30 -2.91 10.49
N SER A 360 8.30 -2.84 11.40
CA SER A 360 8.09 -2.35 12.77
C SER A 360 7.61 -0.91 12.80
N GLY A 361 8.12 -0.05 11.89
CA GLY A 361 7.64 1.32 11.72
C GLY A 361 6.17 1.40 11.36
N VAL A 362 5.71 0.59 10.38
CA VAL A 362 4.29 0.50 10.01
C VAL A 362 3.46 -0.04 11.16
N MET A 363 3.94 -1.05 11.88
CA MET A 363 3.25 -1.64 13.04
C MET A 363 2.98 -0.62 14.14
N VAL A 364 3.94 0.25 14.44
CA VAL A 364 3.78 1.35 15.41
C VAL A 364 2.75 2.35 14.90
N ILE A 365 2.88 2.80 13.65
CA ILE A 365 1.95 3.77 13.04
C ILE A 365 0.52 3.23 13.06
N THR A 366 0.32 1.97 12.68
CA THR A 366 -0.99 1.29 12.70
C THR A 366 -1.54 1.24 14.13
N SER A 367 -0.73 0.84 15.12
CA SER A 367 -1.19 0.76 16.51
C SER A 367 -1.62 2.12 17.07
N VAL A 368 -0.85 3.17 16.79
CA VAL A 368 -1.19 4.54 17.18
C VAL A 368 -2.45 5.02 16.45
N ALA A 369 -2.63 4.66 15.17
CA ALA A 369 -3.80 5.01 14.37
C ALA A 369 -5.08 4.32 14.88
N MET A 370 -4.96 3.13 15.44
CA MET A 370 -6.10 2.39 15.98
C MET A 370 -6.67 3.01 17.27
N ILE A 371 -5.88 3.76 18.03
CA ILE A 371 -6.35 4.40 19.29
C ILE A 371 -7.53 5.37 19.00
N PRO A 372 -7.40 6.41 18.16
CA PRO A 372 -8.53 7.28 17.86
C PRO A 372 -9.70 6.57 17.16
N ILE A 373 -9.45 5.51 16.39
CA ILE A 373 -10.51 4.69 15.79
C ILE A 373 -11.31 3.96 16.89
N ALA A 374 -10.63 3.31 17.83
CA ALA A 374 -11.26 2.63 18.94
C ALA A 374 -12.11 3.58 19.81
N LEU A 375 -11.60 4.78 20.09
CA LEU A 375 -12.31 5.79 20.86
C LEU A 375 -13.54 6.34 20.14
N ARG A 376 -13.44 6.65 18.82
CA ARG A 376 -14.46 7.41 18.08
C ARG A 376 -15.44 6.53 17.33
N GLN A 377 -14.98 5.42 16.76
CA GLN A 377 -15.85 4.53 15.94
C GLN A 377 -16.38 3.35 16.74
N TRP A 378 -15.55 2.78 17.62
CA TRP A 378 -15.98 1.65 18.45
C TRP A 378 -16.53 2.08 19.81
N ASN A 379 -16.54 3.38 20.08
CA ASN A 379 -17.03 3.95 21.36
C ASN A 379 -16.39 3.32 22.60
N TRP A 380 -15.10 2.95 22.51
CA TRP A 380 -14.38 2.43 23.67
C TRP A 380 -14.06 3.54 24.67
N SER A 381 -14.11 3.19 25.96
CA SER A 381 -13.58 4.09 26.98
C SER A 381 -12.07 4.28 26.82
N SER A 382 -11.55 5.43 27.26
CA SER A 382 -10.11 5.72 27.20
C SER A 382 -9.28 4.68 27.97
N ALA A 383 -9.80 4.18 29.11
CA ALA A 383 -9.17 3.12 29.87
C ALA A 383 -9.06 1.83 29.06
N LYS A 384 -10.15 1.36 28.44
CA LYS A 384 -10.16 0.16 27.59
C LYS A 384 -9.21 0.31 26.40
N ALA A 385 -9.23 1.46 25.72
CA ALA A 385 -8.32 1.71 24.61
C ALA A 385 -6.85 1.69 25.06
N ALA A 386 -6.51 2.32 26.20
CA ALA A 386 -5.17 2.33 26.73
C ALA A 386 -4.69 0.94 27.17
N THR A 387 -5.55 0.15 27.84
CA THR A 387 -5.21 -1.20 28.32
C THR A 387 -4.93 -2.16 27.16
N ILE A 388 -5.62 -2.04 26.03
CA ILE A 388 -5.43 -2.95 24.89
C ILE A 388 -4.35 -2.43 23.94
N TRP A 389 -4.44 -1.17 23.51
CA TRP A 389 -3.51 -0.61 22.54
C TRP A 389 -2.18 -0.15 23.14
N GLY A 390 -2.13 0.16 24.44
CA GLY A 390 -0.91 0.56 25.15
C GLY A 390 0.17 -0.53 25.08
N PRO A 391 -0.07 -1.74 25.62
CA PRO A 391 0.90 -2.84 25.55
C PRO A 391 1.28 -3.23 24.13
N LEU A 392 0.30 -3.30 23.20
CA LEU A 392 0.56 -3.63 21.80
C LEU A 392 1.44 -2.56 21.11
N THR A 393 1.21 -1.29 21.42
CA THR A 393 2.05 -0.19 20.89
C THR A 393 3.44 -0.23 21.50
N ALA A 394 3.57 -0.52 22.81
CA ALA A 394 4.85 -0.66 23.49
C ALA A 394 5.68 -1.81 22.91
N LEU A 395 5.05 -2.98 22.64
CA LEU A 395 5.71 -4.11 22.00
C LEU A 395 6.21 -3.76 20.58
N ASN A 396 5.37 -3.10 19.77
CA ASN A 396 5.78 -2.65 18.44
C ASN A 396 6.88 -1.57 18.50
N ALA A 397 6.85 -0.69 19.52
CA ALA A 397 7.90 0.29 19.72
C ALA A 397 9.23 -0.39 20.13
N ALA A 398 9.18 -1.48 20.91
CA ALA A 398 10.35 -2.28 21.21
C ALA A 398 10.95 -2.92 19.93
N PHE A 399 10.12 -3.47 19.03
CA PHE A 399 10.59 -3.95 17.73
C PHE A 399 11.23 -2.84 16.90
N LEU A 400 10.62 -1.65 16.87
CA LEU A 400 11.19 -0.50 16.15
C LEU A 400 12.53 -0.08 16.75
N LEU A 401 12.62 0.01 18.08
CA LEU A 401 13.86 0.36 18.79
C LEU A 401 14.97 -0.66 18.50
N ALA A 402 14.63 -1.94 18.54
CA ALA A 402 15.55 -3.04 18.19
C ALA A 402 16.05 -2.92 16.73
N SER A 403 15.14 -2.61 15.82
CA SER A 403 15.48 -2.45 14.40
C SER A 403 16.33 -1.19 14.14
N LEU A 404 16.17 -0.13 14.94
CA LEU A 404 17.00 1.07 14.86
C LEU A 404 18.48 0.82 15.22
N LEU A 405 18.78 -0.17 16.07
CA LEU A 405 20.17 -0.56 16.35
C LEU A 405 20.89 -1.10 15.12
N LYS A 406 20.12 -1.69 14.17
CA LYS A 406 20.64 -2.26 12.93
C LYS A 406 20.57 -1.28 11.74
N ILE A 407 20.38 0.02 12.00
CA ILE A 407 20.22 1.01 10.93
C ILE A 407 21.43 1.06 9.99
N PHE A 408 22.64 0.95 10.54
CA PHE A 408 23.88 0.97 9.78
C PHE A 408 24.20 -0.38 9.13
N ASP A 409 23.59 -1.47 9.59
CA ASP A 409 23.73 -2.82 9.02
C ASP A 409 22.78 -3.05 7.84
N GLY A 410 22.19 -1.99 7.27
CA GLY A 410 21.31 -2.05 6.10
C GLY A 410 19.92 -1.45 6.33
N GLY A 411 19.51 -1.20 7.57
CA GLY A 411 18.21 -0.58 7.89
C GLY A 411 18.00 0.81 7.28
N TYR A 412 19.06 1.49 6.85
CA TYR A 412 18.97 2.78 6.15
C TYR A 412 18.32 2.66 4.77
N VAL A 413 18.39 1.51 4.10
CA VAL A 413 17.85 1.33 2.74
C VAL A 413 16.32 1.48 2.71
N PRO A 414 15.53 0.72 3.50
CA PRO A 414 14.08 0.91 3.52
C PRO A 414 13.67 2.30 4.02
N LEU A 415 14.45 2.91 4.93
CA LEU A 415 14.21 4.30 5.35
C LEU A 415 14.43 5.29 4.21
N ALA A 416 15.47 5.11 3.41
CA ALA A 416 15.74 5.98 2.27
C ALA A 416 14.60 5.89 1.24
N VAL A 417 14.13 4.67 0.94
CA VAL A 417 12.98 4.45 0.05
C VAL A 417 11.71 5.07 0.63
N ALA A 418 11.44 4.85 1.92
CA ALA A 418 10.30 5.44 2.61
C ALA A 418 10.37 6.97 2.62
N ALA A 419 11.54 7.55 2.88
CA ALA A 419 11.75 8.99 2.85
C ALA A 419 11.55 9.56 1.44
N ALA A 420 12.02 8.86 0.39
CA ALA A 420 11.82 9.27 -0.99
C ALA A 420 10.33 9.22 -1.38
N ALA A 421 9.63 8.14 -1.06
CA ALA A 421 8.18 8.00 -1.30
C ALA A 421 7.37 9.06 -0.52
N PHE A 422 7.70 9.26 0.75
CA PHE A 422 7.08 10.29 1.58
C PHE A 422 7.36 11.70 1.03
N ALA A 423 8.60 11.99 0.64
CA ALA A 423 8.96 13.28 0.04
C ALA A 423 8.21 13.52 -1.28
N ALA A 424 8.04 12.48 -2.11
CA ALA A 424 7.25 12.56 -3.33
C ALA A 424 5.78 12.88 -3.01
N MET A 425 5.14 12.14 -2.07
CA MET A 425 3.77 12.39 -1.64
C MET A 425 3.59 13.78 -1.01
N ALA A 426 4.49 14.18 -0.11
CA ALA A 426 4.44 15.48 0.55
C ALA A 426 4.64 16.64 -0.44
N THR A 427 5.54 16.47 -1.41
CA THR A 427 5.80 17.47 -2.46
C THR A 427 4.64 17.56 -3.43
N TRP A 428 4.08 16.42 -3.85
CA TRP A 428 2.91 16.37 -4.71
C TRP A 428 1.71 17.08 -4.09
N ARG A 429 1.39 16.74 -2.84
CA ARG A 429 0.30 17.38 -2.08
C ARG A 429 0.51 18.89 -1.93
N TRP A 430 1.73 19.33 -1.61
CA TRP A 430 2.07 20.74 -1.53
C TRP A 430 1.92 21.43 -2.88
N GLY A 431 2.50 20.86 -3.93
CA GLY A 431 2.47 21.44 -5.27
C GLY A 431 1.05 21.57 -5.80
N ARG A 432 0.22 20.52 -5.65
CA ARG A 432 -1.21 20.59 -6.01
C ARG A 432 -1.95 21.69 -5.26
N LYS A 433 -1.74 21.78 -3.93
CA LYS A 433 -2.38 22.85 -3.12
C LYS A 433 -1.93 24.24 -3.56
N ALA A 434 -0.63 24.42 -3.81
CA ALA A 434 -0.07 25.71 -4.26
C ALA A 434 -0.58 26.08 -5.65
N THR A 435 -0.60 25.12 -6.60
CA THR A 435 -1.15 25.33 -7.95
C THR A 435 -2.63 25.69 -7.89
N TYR A 436 -3.42 24.95 -7.12
CA TYR A 436 -4.83 25.19 -6.92
C TYR A 436 -5.08 26.60 -6.34
N ALA A 437 -4.33 27.00 -5.30
CA ALA A 437 -4.48 28.33 -4.71
C ALA A 437 -4.13 29.46 -5.69
N ALA A 438 -3.05 29.27 -6.47
CA ALA A 438 -2.64 30.27 -7.44
C ALA A 438 -3.56 30.34 -8.68
N TYR A 439 -4.15 29.21 -9.09
CA TYR A 439 -5.18 29.16 -10.12
C TYR A 439 -6.46 29.90 -9.67
N ASN A 440 -6.93 29.59 -8.45
CA ASN A 440 -8.13 30.23 -7.90
C ASN A 440 -7.98 31.73 -7.65
N ALA A 441 -6.74 32.21 -7.39
CA ALA A 441 -6.49 33.64 -7.30
C ALA A 441 -6.76 34.40 -8.61
N LYS A 442 -6.81 33.70 -9.74
CA LYS A 442 -7.15 34.24 -11.07
C LYS A 442 -8.65 34.16 -11.39
N ALA A 443 -9.42 33.39 -10.60
CA ALA A 443 -10.85 33.29 -10.73
C ALA A 443 -11.49 34.57 -10.13
N THR A 444 -11.79 35.54 -10.99
CA THR A 444 -12.29 36.85 -10.59
C THR A 444 -13.81 36.97 -10.69
N LEU A 445 -14.42 36.22 -11.61
CA LEU A 445 -15.88 36.23 -11.82
C LEU A 445 -16.61 35.33 -10.84
N THR A 446 -17.75 35.73 -10.36
CA THR A 446 -18.74 34.91 -9.64
C THR A 446 -19.64 34.17 -10.63
N MET A 447 -20.34 33.13 -10.20
CA MET A 447 -21.32 32.44 -11.04
C MET A 447 -22.51 33.38 -11.38
N ASP A 448 -22.86 34.29 -10.50
CA ASP A 448 -23.88 35.33 -10.77
C ASP A 448 -23.46 36.22 -11.95
N GLU A 449 -22.22 36.69 -11.94
CA GLU A 449 -21.67 37.49 -13.06
C GLU A 449 -21.60 36.68 -14.37
N VAL A 450 -21.28 35.38 -14.31
CA VAL A 450 -21.29 34.52 -15.50
C VAL A 450 -22.71 34.36 -16.05
N VAL A 451 -23.69 34.14 -15.19
CA VAL A 451 -25.11 34.07 -15.58
C VAL A 451 -25.60 35.39 -16.17
N ALA A 452 -25.23 36.51 -15.56
CA ALA A 452 -25.57 37.84 -16.08
C ALA A 452 -24.96 38.10 -17.46
N LEU A 453 -23.68 37.72 -17.66
CA LEU A 453 -23.00 37.79 -18.96
C LEU A 453 -23.70 36.90 -19.99
N HIS A 454 -24.08 35.68 -19.59
CA HIS A 454 -24.78 34.74 -20.47
C HIS A 454 -26.15 35.30 -20.90
N ARG A 455 -26.91 35.84 -19.96
CA ARG A 455 -28.24 36.47 -20.24
C ARG A 455 -28.15 37.70 -21.12
N SER A 456 -27.09 38.49 -21.00
CA SER A 456 -26.88 39.71 -21.79
C SER A 456 -26.28 39.44 -23.18
N SER A 457 -25.80 38.23 -23.46
CA SER A 457 -25.23 37.86 -24.76
C SER A 457 -26.29 37.83 -25.84
N GLN A 458 -26.03 38.54 -26.96
CA GLN A 458 -26.90 38.54 -28.15
C GLN A 458 -26.50 37.43 -29.15
N HIS A 459 -25.25 36.99 -29.08
CA HIS A 459 -24.70 35.95 -29.96
C HIS A 459 -24.11 34.82 -29.14
N PHE A 460 -24.41 33.59 -29.53
CA PHE A 460 -23.87 32.38 -28.90
C PHE A 460 -23.13 31.54 -29.91
N LEU A 461 -22.10 30.84 -29.43
CA LEU A 461 -21.58 29.71 -30.16
C LEU A 461 -22.61 28.58 -30.06
N GLU A 462 -23.11 28.11 -31.20
CA GLU A 462 -24.05 26.97 -31.30
C GLU A 462 -23.37 25.64 -30.94
N ARG A 463 -22.69 25.60 -29.78
CA ARG A 463 -21.95 24.46 -29.29
C ARG A 463 -22.11 24.31 -27.78
N ASN A 464 -21.96 23.06 -27.32
CA ASN A 464 -21.98 22.73 -25.91
C ASN A 464 -20.55 22.76 -25.38
N ALA A 465 -20.25 23.63 -24.44
CA ALA A 465 -18.94 23.72 -23.82
C ALA A 465 -18.98 23.18 -22.39
N LEU A 466 -18.14 22.18 -22.16
CA LEU A 466 -17.87 21.64 -20.85
C LEU A 466 -16.58 22.26 -20.31
N ILE A 467 -16.64 22.86 -19.15
CA ILE A 467 -15.48 23.48 -18.49
C ILE A 467 -15.16 22.69 -17.23
N MET A 468 -13.97 22.08 -17.18
CA MET A 468 -13.54 21.40 -15.99
C MET A 468 -13.28 22.40 -14.86
N SER A 469 -14.02 22.24 -13.76
CA SER A 469 -13.92 23.08 -12.58
C SER A 469 -13.06 22.41 -11.50
N PRO A 470 -12.14 23.15 -10.85
CA PRO A 470 -11.33 22.60 -9.77
C PRO A 470 -12.08 22.49 -8.43
N ARG A 471 -13.34 22.91 -8.36
CA ARG A 471 -14.20 22.87 -7.17
C ARG A 471 -15.67 22.81 -7.55
N PRO A 472 -16.52 22.26 -6.66
CA PRO A 472 -17.96 22.23 -6.91
C PRO A 472 -18.54 23.65 -6.94
N LEU A 473 -19.48 23.87 -7.85
CA LEU A 473 -20.22 25.10 -8.00
C LEU A 473 -21.66 24.81 -7.58
N ARG A 474 -22.07 25.35 -6.45
CA ARG A 474 -23.39 25.07 -5.84
C ARG A 474 -24.23 26.35 -5.61
N SER A 475 -23.60 27.52 -5.69
CA SER A 475 -24.23 28.81 -5.42
C SER A 475 -23.79 29.86 -6.43
N LEU A 476 -24.66 30.84 -6.71
CA LEU A 476 -24.36 32.01 -7.53
C LEU A 476 -23.16 32.81 -7.00
N ASN A 477 -22.94 32.78 -5.68
CA ASN A 477 -21.79 33.44 -5.04
C ASN A 477 -20.45 32.70 -5.23
N ASP A 478 -20.46 31.46 -5.75
CA ASP A 478 -19.23 30.73 -6.01
C ASP A 478 -18.43 31.37 -7.14
N ARG A 479 -17.11 31.35 -7.02
CA ARG A 479 -16.24 31.87 -8.08
C ARG A 479 -16.16 30.89 -9.23
N ALA A 480 -16.47 31.33 -10.42
CA ALA A 480 -16.34 30.57 -11.64
C ALA A 480 -14.86 30.23 -11.93
N PRO A 481 -14.58 29.13 -12.65
CA PRO A 481 -13.22 28.79 -13.08
C PRO A 481 -12.58 29.95 -13.86
N ALA A 482 -11.27 30.20 -13.61
CA ALA A 482 -10.52 31.27 -14.29
C ALA A 482 -10.56 31.14 -15.83
N LEU A 483 -10.79 29.94 -16.32
CA LEU A 483 -10.88 29.61 -17.74
C LEU A 483 -12.02 30.35 -18.44
N ILE A 484 -13.17 30.53 -17.76
CA ILE A 484 -14.34 31.20 -18.39
C ILE A 484 -14.02 32.65 -18.80
N ARG A 485 -13.32 33.39 -17.93
CA ARG A 485 -12.87 34.74 -18.23
C ARG A 485 -11.97 34.79 -19.47
N MET A 486 -11.01 33.84 -19.56
CA MET A 486 -10.10 33.77 -20.70
C MET A 486 -10.83 33.46 -22.01
N LEU A 487 -11.80 32.53 -21.96
CA LEU A 487 -12.63 32.22 -23.13
C LEU A 487 -13.43 33.45 -23.58
N THR A 488 -14.07 34.13 -22.65
CA THR A 488 -14.89 35.32 -22.93
C THR A 488 -14.04 36.48 -23.53
N GLU A 489 -12.84 36.73 -22.96
CA GLU A 489 -11.92 37.75 -23.44
C GLU A 489 -11.34 37.43 -24.83
N ARG A 490 -11.19 36.15 -25.21
CA ARG A 490 -10.64 35.74 -26.50
C ARG A 490 -11.65 35.63 -27.61
N THR A 491 -12.83 35.09 -27.30
CA THR A 491 -13.86 34.81 -28.32
C THR A 491 -14.89 35.91 -28.46
N GLY A 492 -15.07 36.71 -27.41
CA GLY A 492 -16.12 37.75 -27.37
C GLY A 492 -17.54 37.18 -27.26
N VAL A 493 -17.71 35.86 -27.34
CA VAL A 493 -19.00 35.17 -27.32
C VAL A 493 -18.97 33.98 -26.37
N LEU A 494 -20.11 33.64 -25.78
CA LEU A 494 -20.26 32.50 -24.89
C LEU A 494 -20.89 31.30 -25.65
N PRO A 495 -20.59 30.07 -25.24
CA PRO A 495 -21.32 28.91 -25.70
C PRO A 495 -22.78 28.93 -25.24
N ARG A 496 -23.69 28.43 -26.06
CA ARG A 496 -25.11 28.33 -25.76
C ARG A 496 -25.37 27.52 -24.49
N ASN A 497 -24.80 26.34 -24.39
CA ASN A 497 -24.81 25.52 -23.18
C ASN A 497 -23.44 25.55 -22.53
N LEU A 498 -23.40 26.05 -21.32
CA LEU A 498 -22.17 26.16 -20.52
C LEU A 498 -22.28 25.24 -19.30
N ILE A 499 -21.53 24.16 -19.31
CA ILE A 499 -21.58 23.13 -18.29
C ILE A 499 -20.24 23.08 -17.56
N PHE A 500 -20.30 23.33 -16.26
CA PHE A 500 -19.14 23.24 -15.38
C PHE A 500 -19.10 21.87 -14.73
N VAL A 501 -18.03 21.13 -14.94
CA VAL A 501 -17.88 19.77 -14.42
C VAL A 501 -16.78 19.73 -13.38
N GLU A 502 -17.09 19.27 -12.18
CA GLU A 502 -16.12 19.00 -11.11
C GLU A 502 -16.09 17.52 -10.78
N VAL A 503 -14.89 16.99 -10.57
CA VAL A 503 -14.67 15.62 -10.15
C VAL A 503 -14.15 15.57 -8.74
N THR A 504 -14.97 15.04 -7.84
CA THR A 504 -14.63 14.84 -6.43
C THR A 504 -14.33 13.37 -6.16
N HIS A 505 -13.15 13.09 -5.56
CA HIS A 505 -12.85 11.77 -5.04
C HIS A 505 -13.30 11.68 -3.58
N ARG A 506 -14.24 10.79 -3.33
CA ARG A 506 -14.67 10.46 -1.97
C ARG A 506 -13.61 9.57 -1.30
N LYS A 507 -13.64 9.54 0.02
CA LYS A 507 -12.72 8.74 0.83
C LYS A 507 -13.23 7.34 1.11
N THR A 508 -14.42 7.03 0.65
CA THR A 508 -14.99 5.70 0.58
C THR A 508 -14.44 4.99 -0.66
N PRO A 509 -14.21 3.68 -0.62
CA PRO A 509 -13.75 2.91 -1.78
C PRO A 509 -14.65 3.08 -2.99
N TYR A 510 -15.95 2.97 -2.77
CA TYR A 510 -16.99 3.08 -3.79
C TYR A 510 -18.01 4.16 -3.43
N VAL A 511 -18.70 4.69 -4.43
CA VAL A 511 -19.83 5.61 -4.23
C VAL A 511 -21.12 4.79 -4.22
N HIS A 512 -21.78 4.74 -3.07
CA HIS A 512 -23.10 4.16 -2.92
C HIS A 512 -24.17 5.26 -3.11
N GLY A 513 -25.13 5.03 -4.02
CA GLY A 513 -26.20 5.98 -4.36
C GLY A 513 -25.85 6.91 -5.53
N SER A 514 -26.40 8.13 -5.55
CA SER A 514 -26.18 9.05 -6.67
C SER A 514 -24.72 9.48 -6.77
N ARG A 515 -24.16 9.27 -7.96
CA ARG A 515 -22.77 9.63 -8.31
C ARG A 515 -22.64 11.09 -8.68
N TYR A 516 -23.73 11.74 -9.02
CA TYR A 516 -23.75 13.11 -9.53
C TYR A 516 -24.72 14.00 -8.78
N GLN A 517 -24.39 15.28 -8.74
CA GLN A 517 -25.27 16.35 -8.28
C GLN A 517 -25.28 17.45 -9.34
N VAL A 518 -26.48 17.78 -9.85
CA VAL A 518 -26.68 18.81 -10.85
C VAL A 518 -27.20 20.08 -10.17
N THR A 519 -26.58 21.21 -10.46
CA THR A 519 -27.00 22.55 -10.01
C THR A 519 -27.31 23.40 -11.24
N ILE A 520 -28.57 23.80 -11.42
CA ILE A 520 -28.98 24.64 -12.53
C ILE A 520 -28.90 26.09 -12.05
N PHE A 521 -28.02 26.91 -12.66
CA PHE A 521 -27.88 28.34 -12.36
C PHE A 521 -28.77 29.20 -13.25
N ASP A 522 -28.93 28.81 -14.53
CA ASP A 522 -29.80 29.41 -15.49
C ASP A 522 -30.24 28.39 -16.54
N ARG A 523 -31.48 28.50 -17.00
CA ARG A 523 -32.01 27.65 -18.06
C ARG A 523 -33.06 28.44 -18.87
N ASP A 524 -32.82 28.59 -20.17
CA ASP A 524 -33.73 29.25 -21.11
C ASP A 524 -33.84 28.38 -22.36
N GLN A 525 -35.05 28.19 -22.88
CA GLN A 525 -35.29 27.33 -24.04
C GLN A 525 -34.64 27.86 -25.32
N HIS A 526 -34.44 29.18 -25.45
CA HIS A 526 -33.88 29.80 -26.64
C HIS A 526 -32.39 30.14 -26.51
N ARG A 527 -31.91 30.42 -25.29
CA ARG A 527 -30.54 30.86 -25.02
C ARG A 527 -29.63 29.74 -24.51
N GLY A 528 -30.19 28.58 -24.17
CA GLY A 528 -29.48 27.50 -23.53
C GLY A 528 -29.38 27.68 -22.01
N GLY A 529 -28.31 27.16 -21.39
CA GLY A 529 -28.24 27.16 -19.94
C GLY A 529 -26.81 27.20 -19.38
N VAL A 530 -26.75 27.55 -18.08
CA VAL A 530 -25.55 27.52 -17.25
C VAL A 530 -25.77 26.51 -16.15
N ILE A 531 -25.00 25.40 -16.15
CA ILE A 531 -25.22 24.22 -15.30
C ILE A 531 -23.92 23.85 -14.61
N GLY A 532 -23.99 23.50 -13.34
CA GLY A 532 -22.90 22.86 -12.59
C GLY A 532 -23.18 21.37 -12.39
N VAL A 533 -22.19 20.52 -12.67
CA VAL A 533 -22.24 19.07 -12.44
C VAL A 533 -21.11 18.68 -11.53
N GLU A 534 -21.42 18.10 -10.38
CA GLU A 534 -20.46 17.49 -9.47
C GLU A 534 -20.51 15.98 -9.64
N LEU A 535 -19.41 15.39 -10.09
CA LEU A 535 -19.25 13.94 -10.22
C LEU A 535 -18.42 13.40 -9.06
N SER A 536 -18.91 12.38 -8.37
CA SER A 536 -18.24 11.75 -7.25
C SER A 536 -17.76 10.34 -7.63
N PHE A 537 -16.50 10.04 -7.31
CA PHE A 537 -15.92 8.71 -7.48
C PHE A 537 -15.28 8.27 -6.16
N GLY A 538 -15.39 6.98 -5.83
CA GLY A 538 -14.66 6.38 -4.73
C GLY A 538 -13.16 6.27 -5.02
N PHE A 539 -12.36 6.02 -3.99
CA PHE A 539 -10.91 5.94 -4.19
C PHE A 539 -10.44 4.61 -4.83
N LEU A 540 -11.31 3.62 -5.00
CA LEU A 540 -11.06 2.42 -5.79
C LEU A 540 -11.71 2.47 -7.17
N GLU A 541 -12.58 3.43 -7.43
CA GLU A 541 -13.23 3.57 -8.73
C GLU A 541 -12.32 4.27 -9.76
N GLU A 542 -12.36 3.80 -11.01
CA GLU A 542 -11.72 4.49 -12.12
C GLU A 542 -12.63 5.63 -12.61
N PRO A 543 -12.17 6.89 -12.52
CA PRO A 543 -13.00 8.00 -12.94
C PRO A 543 -13.09 8.05 -14.47
N ASN A 544 -14.27 7.87 -15.00
CA ASN A 544 -14.59 8.12 -16.40
C ASN A 544 -15.67 9.19 -16.49
N VAL A 545 -15.24 10.42 -16.75
CA VAL A 545 -16.12 11.60 -16.77
C VAL A 545 -16.97 11.59 -18.04
N GLU A 546 -16.41 11.16 -19.17
CA GLU A 546 -17.11 11.11 -20.45
C GLU A 546 -18.33 10.19 -20.35
N ARG A 547 -18.16 8.98 -19.86
CA ARG A 547 -19.24 8.02 -19.65
C ARG A 547 -20.28 8.50 -18.62
N ALA A 548 -19.84 9.14 -17.54
CA ALA A 548 -20.75 9.65 -16.53
C ALA A 548 -21.62 10.81 -17.06
N LEU A 549 -21.06 11.68 -17.92
CA LEU A 549 -21.80 12.75 -18.58
C LEU A 549 -22.72 12.21 -19.67
N GLU A 550 -22.32 11.17 -20.38
CA GLU A 550 -23.17 10.49 -21.37
C GLU A 550 -24.41 9.89 -20.69
N ASP A 551 -24.25 9.23 -19.54
CA ASP A 551 -25.36 8.70 -18.76
C ASP A 551 -26.31 9.81 -18.32
N LEU A 552 -25.80 10.96 -17.85
CA LEU A 552 -26.60 12.13 -17.49
C LEU A 552 -27.37 12.70 -18.69
N ALA A 553 -26.73 12.79 -19.85
CA ALA A 553 -27.34 13.28 -21.10
C ALA A 553 -28.46 12.34 -21.58
N ARG A 554 -28.25 11.03 -21.52
CA ARG A 554 -29.27 10.01 -21.88
C ARG A 554 -30.51 10.08 -20.99
N HIS A 555 -30.34 10.35 -19.70
CA HIS A 555 -31.44 10.51 -18.76
C HIS A 555 -32.10 11.90 -18.79
N LYS A 556 -31.66 12.80 -19.68
CA LYS A 556 -32.16 14.18 -19.84
C LYS A 556 -32.06 15.02 -18.56
N GLU A 557 -31.11 14.69 -17.68
CA GLU A 557 -30.86 15.48 -16.48
C GLU A 557 -30.10 16.78 -16.78
N ILE A 558 -29.35 16.76 -17.88
CA ILE A 558 -28.65 17.94 -18.43
C ILE A 558 -28.99 18.09 -19.91
N ASP A 559 -28.96 19.35 -20.39
CA ASP A 559 -29.20 19.65 -21.79
C ASP A 559 -27.90 19.49 -22.60
N LEU A 560 -27.53 18.24 -22.82
CA LEU A 560 -26.38 17.80 -23.61
C LEU A 560 -26.83 16.78 -24.65
N PRO A 561 -26.31 16.85 -25.90
CA PRO A 561 -26.51 15.78 -26.85
C PRO A 561 -25.94 14.46 -26.28
N PRO A 562 -26.63 13.32 -26.49
CA PRO A 562 -26.12 12.02 -26.03
C PRO A 562 -24.81 11.57 -26.68
N ASN A 563 -24.45 12.18 -27.82
CA ASN A 563 -23.24 11.83 -28.57
C ASN A 563 -22.05 12.70 -28.10
N PRO A 564 -21.02 12.12 -27.46
CA PRO A 564 -19.84 12.84 -26.97
C PRO A 564 -19.05 13.59 -28.03
N HIS A 565 -19.06 13.16 -29.29
CA HIS A 565 -18.39 13.86 -30.40
C HIS A 565 -18.91 15.28 -30.65
N GLN A 566 -20.10 15.61 -30.13
CA GLN A 566 -20.69 16.95 -30.23
C GLN A 566 -20.31 17.86 -29.05
N TRP A 567 -19.51 17.36 -28.08
CA TRP A 567 -19.08 18.14 -26.94
C TRP A 567 -17.70 18.76 -27.17
N ILE A 568 -17.50 19.97 -26.67
CA ILE A 568 -16.19 20.58 -26.58
C ILE A 568 -15.83 20.70 -25.10
N VAL A 569 -14.79 19.99 -24.70
CA VAL A 569 -14.30 20.03 -23.33
C VAL A 569 -13.11 20.97 -23.24
N HIS A 570 -13.28 22.05 -22.46
CA HIS A 570 -12.21 23.00 -22.19
C HIS A 570 -11.49 22.65 -20.88
N VAL A 571 -10.20 22.38 -20.98
CA VAL A 571 -9.36 22.02 -19.84
C VAL A 571 -8.26 23.07 -19.63
N ALA A 572 -8.10 23.50 -18.40
CA ALA A 572 -6.99 24.37 -18.04
C ALA A 572 -5.72 23.56 -17.77
N GLN A 573 -4.64 23.88 -18.46
CA GLN A 573 -3.29 23.37 -18.17
C GLN A 573 -2.45 24.51 -17.59
N GLU A 574 -1.99 24.36 -16.36
CA GLU A 574 -1.20 25.37 -15.69
C GLU A 574 0.26 25.33 -16.17
N HIS A 575 0.76 26.45 -16.65
CA HIS A 575 2.20 26.67 -16.86
C HIS A 575 2.81 27.25 -15.58
N LEU A 576 3.61 26.44 -14.89
CA LEU A 576 4.13 26.77 -13.57
C LEU A 576 5.42 27.61 -13.65
N LEU A 577 5.39 28.77 -13.03
CA LEU A 577 6.53 29.67 -12.90
C LEU A 577 6.90 29.82 -11.42
N ILE A 578 8.20 29.78 -11.10
CA ILE A 578 8.69 30.06 -9.75
C ILE A 578 9.02 31.56 -9.59
N ALA A 579 8.75 32.11 -8.42
CA ALA A 579 9.15 33.48 -8.13
C ALA A 579 10.69 33.60 -8.04
N ARG A 580 11.28 34.71 -8.58
CA ARG A 580 12.73 34.87 -8.65
C ARG A 580 13.46 34.85 -7.30
N LYS A 581 12.80 35.34 -6.23
CA LYS A 581 13.36 35.34 -4.86
C LYS A 581 12.73 34.18 -4.04
N THR A 582 13.22 32.96 -4.21
CA THR A 582 12.82 31.79 -3.43
C THR A 582 14.01 31.12 -2.75
N ASN A 583 13.81 30.63 -1.52
CA ASN A 583 14.81 29.85 -0.77
C ASN A 583 15.20 28.57 -1.54
N ILE A 584 16.45 28.12 -1.38
CA ILE A 584 17.02 26.94 -2.04
C ILE A 584 16.14 25.70 -1.81
N PHE A 585 15.63 25.47 -0.59
CA PHE A 585 14.76 24.34 -0.27
C PHE A 585 13.42 24.37 -1.04
N LYS A 586 12.81 25.56 -1.16
CA LYS A 586 11.61 25.71 -1.99
C LYS A 586 11.91 25.46 -3.48
N ARG A 587 13.10 25.84 -3.95
CA ARG A 587 13.52 25.61 -5.34
C ARG A 587 13.74 24.12 -5.62
N ILE A 588 14.39 23.39 -4.71
CA ILE A 588 14.57 21.93 -4.83
C ILE A 588 13.20 21.24 -4.83
N ARG A 589 12.34 21.58 -3.88
CA ARG A 589 10.98 21.03 -3.79
C ARG A 589 10.14 21.33 -5.04
N PHE A 590 10.28 22.51 -5.61
CA PHE A 590 9.61 22.88 -6.85
C PHE A 590 10.14 22.09 -8.04
N ARG A 591 11.46 21.87 -8.16
CA ARG A 591 12.05 21.01 -9.19
C ARG A 591 11.56 19.59 -9.09
N LEU A 592 11.50 19.06 -7.87
CA LEU A 592 10.92 17.72 -7.62
C LEU A 592 9.45 17.69 -8.02
N PHE A 593 8.66 18.73 -7.72
CA PHE A 593 7.26 18.79 -8.14
C PHE A 593 7.12 18.83 -9.66
N LEU A 594 7.97 19.59 -10.37
CA LEU A 594 7.97 19.62 -11.84
C LEU A 594 8.31 18.25 -12.43
N PHE A 595 9.34 17.57 -11.88
CA PHE A 595 9.68 16.21 -12.28
C PHE A 595 8.51 15.23 -12.09
N LEU A 596 7.89 15.24 -10.90
CA LEU A 596 6.72 14.41 -10.62
C LEU A 596 5.55 14.71 -11.57
N ARG A 597 5.41 15.97 -11.99
CA ARG A 597 4.38 16.38 -12.94
C ARG A 597 4.66 15.90 -14.36
N GLN A 598 5.92 15.85 -14.78
CA GLN A 598 6.32 15.31 -16.10
C GLN A 598 6.01 13.82 -16.23
N VAL A 599 6.19 13.07 -15.15
CA VAL A 599 5.87 11.64 -15.08
C VAL A 599 4.36 11.38 -14.90
N SER A 600 3.60 12.42 -14.48
CA SER A 600 2.17 12.32 -14.22
C SER A 600 1.36 12.43 -15.50
N ARG A 601 0.34 11.57 -15.68
CA ARG A 601 -0.66 11.73 -16.73
C ARG A 601 -1.36 13.09 -16.62
N PRO A 602 -1.69 13.75 -17.75
CA PRO A 602 -2.56 14.92 -17.76
C PRO A 602 -3.90 14.64 -17.07
N ALA A 603 -4.49 15.67 -16.48
CA ALA A 603 -5.74 15.50 -15.74
C ALA A 603 -6.88 14.96 -16.61
N TYR A 604 -7.00 15.49 -17.83
CA TYR A 604 -8.05 15.07 -18.76
C TYR A 604 -7.94 13.58 -19.13
N SER A 605 -6.76 13.10 -19.45
CA SER A 605 -6.55 11.68 -19.76
C SER A 605 -6.78 10.76 -18.54
N TYR A 606 -6.45 11.24 -17.33
CA TYR A 606 -6.71 10.50 -16.09
C TYR A 606 -8.21 10.37 -15.78
N TYR A 607 -9.00 11.36 -16.16
CA TYR A 607 -10.46 11.38 -15.96
C TYR A 607 -11.24 10.78 -17.13
N GLY A 608 -10.57 10.08 -18.06
CA GLY A 608 -11.22 9.46 -19.20
C GLY A 608 -11.89 10.47 -20.13
N LEU A 609 -11.20 11.58 -20.39
CA LEU A 609 -11.64 12.60 -21.34
C LEU A 609 -10.71 12.57 -22.56
N GLY A 610 -11.28 12.64 -23.76
CA GLY A 610 -10.54 12.76 -25.01
C GLY A 610 -10.55 11.52 -25.88
N ASP A 611 -11.29 10.47 -25.53
CA ASP A 611 -11.48 9.30 -26.38
C ASP A 611 -12.50 9.60 -27.49
N GLU A 612 -13.60 10.28 -27.16
CA GLU A 612 -14.66 10.63 -28.12
C GLU A 612 -14.96 12.14 -28.17
N VAL A 613 -14.61 12.92 -27.12
CA VAL A 613 -14.88 14.35 -27.06
C VAL A 613 -13.84 15.20 -27.78
N GLN A 614 -14.24 16.39 -28.26
CA GLN A 614 -13.30 17.40 -28.76
C GLN A 614 -12.65 18.13 -27.57
N LEU A 615 -11.32 17.97 -27.42
CA LEU A 615 -10.59 18.56 -26.29
C LEU A 615 -9.88 19.86 -26.70
N THR A 616 -10.11 20.92 -25.94
CA THR A 616 -9.37 22.18 -26.05
C THR A 616 -8.57 22.42 -24.79
N VAL A 617 -7.24 22.56 -24.90
CA VAL A 617 -6.33 22.76 -23.77
C VAL A 617 -5.88 24.21 -23.74
N GLU A 618 -6.26 24.95 -22.71
CA GLU A 618 -5.88 26.35 -22.49
C GLU A 618 -4.73 26.44 -21.47
N ILE A 619 -3.61 27.03 -21.88
CA ILE A 619 -2.41 27.17 -21.04
C ILE A 619 -2.54 28.43 -20.16
N ILE A 620 -2.59 28.21 -18.84
CA ILE A 620 -2.70 29.30 -17.87
C ILE A 620 -1.37 29.46 -17.11
N PRO A 621 -0.66 30.60 -17.24
CA PRO A 621 0.56 30.83 -16.47
C PRO A 621 0.24 31.02 -14.98
N VAL A 622 0.81 30.18 -14.13
CA VAL A 622 0.59 30.17 -12.68
C VAL A 622 1.91 30.38 -11.95
N ARG A 623 2.03 31.46 -11.19
CA ARG A 623 3.24 31.78 -10.43
C ARG A 623 3.12 31.26 -9.00
N LEU A 624 3.97 30.32 -8.62
CA LEU A 624 4.08 29.80 -7.27
C LEU A 624 5.00 30.70 -6.42
N ARG A 625 4.49 31.11 -5.24
CA ARG A 625 5.20 31.97 -4.27
C ARG A 625 5.81 31.18 -3.11
#